data_4e7524abe57d94f009e01b1aa8a3ffe0
#
_entry.id   4e7524abe57d94f009e01b1aa8a3ffe0
#
_cell.length_a   1.000
_cell.length_b   1.000
_cell.length_c   1.000
_cell.angle_alpha   90.00
_cell.angle_beta   90.00
_cell.angle_gamma   90.00
#
_symmetry.space_group_name_H-M   'P 1'
#
loop_
_entity.id
_entity.type
_entity.pdbx_description
1 polymer ?
#
loop_
_entity_poly.entity_id
_entity_poly.type
_entity_poly.pdbx_seq_one_letter_code
_entity_poly.pdbx_strand_id
1 'polypeptide(L)'
;MHSYNVRKAVSGKQIFNIIRTKGMKPKMIEYYPEGKLMNKPENKFQISSLQGLMDAQQEGTMLEARAIVCDSSHNLIVELGSIRGIIPREEGAIGIKEGTVRDIAIISRVNKPVCFIVEDFMKGSDGNLIPILSRRAAQERCMQNYINKLIPGDIINAKITHLDSFGAFADIGCGIVSLLPIDSISVSRIDHPKERFSVGMDIRTIIKNKDNGRITLSHKELLGTWEENAEQFSIGETVAGVIRSVEDYGAFVELAPNLAGLAETHANIEVGQQASVYIKNIIPSRMKIKLIIIDAFMSDRTPTLPEYFYQGTHLSLIHI
;
A
#
# COMPACT_ATOMS: atom_id res chain seq x y z
N MET A 1 -66.23 51.74 19.93
CA MET A 1 -67.12 51.13 18.92
C MET A 1 -66.42 49.96 18.29
N HIS A 2 -67.00 48.75 18.46
CA HIS A 2 -66.96 47.53 17.66
C HIS A 2 -65.57 46.95 17.30
N SER A 3 -65.15 45.93 17.96
CA SER A 3 -65.44 44.49 17.87
C SER A 3 -65.23 43.90 16.46
N TYR A 4 -64.30 42.93 16.33
CA TYR A 4 -64.66 41.53 16.06
C TYR A 4 -63.46 40.58 16.12
N ASN A 5 -63.66 39.57 16.92
CA ASN A 5 -62.80 38.34 16.96
C ASN A 5 -62.89 37.54 15.66
N VAL A 6 -61.80 36.95 15.23
CA VAL A 6 -61.84 35.61 14.59
C VAL A 6 -60.60 34.82 15.01
N ARG A 7 -60.85 33.73 15.74
CA ARG A 7 -59.93 32.61 15.98
C ARG A 7 -59.63 31.92 14.66
N LYS A 8 -58.37 31.63 14.38
CA LYS A 8 -57.99 30.52 13.51
C LYS A 8 -56.80 29.75 14.05
N ALA A 9 -56.98 28.46 13.96
CA ALA A 9 -56.26 27.33 14.52
C ALA A 9 -54.75 27.33 14.33
N VAL A 10 -54.12 26.84 15.36
CA VAL A 10 -52.72 26.39 15.46
C VAL A 10 -52.55 25.17 14.58
N SER A 11 -51.65 25.22 13.62
CA SER A 11 -51.01 24.01 13.07
C SER A 11 -49.50 24.10 13.37
N GLY A 12 -49.06 23.18 14.23
CA GLY A 12 -47.66 23.08 14.62
C GLY A 12 -46.78 22.71 13.42
N LYS A 13 -45.92 23.61 13.03
CA LYS A 13 -44.71 23.30 12.29
C LYS A 13 -43.55 23.53 13.23
N GLN A 14 -42.99 22.46 13.73
CA GLN A 14 -41.66 22.45 14.34
C GLN A 14 -40.67 23.01 13.32
N ILE A 15 -40.13 24.19 13.62
CA ILE A 15 -39.02 24.77 12.88
C ILE A 15 -37.78 24.03 13.36
N PHE A 16 -37.33 23.05 12.56
CA PHE A 16 -35.99 22.51 12.67
C PHE A 16 -35.01 23.62 12.31
N ASN A 17 -34.37 24.21 13.31
CA ASN A 17 -33.19 25.05 13.14
C ASN A 17 -32.05 24.17 12.62
N ILE A 18 -31.90 24.10 11.29
CA ILE A 18 -30.70 23.59 10.66
C ILE A 18 -29.62 24.63 10.89
N ILE A 19 -28.82 24.43 11.91
CA ILE A 19 -27.51 25.11 12.04
C ILE A 19 -26.67 24.61 10.85
N ARG A 20 -26.62 25.42 9.81
CA ARG A 20 -25.65 25.26 8.71
C ARG A 20 -24.27 25.51 9.28
N THR A 21 -23.59 24.44 9.71
CA THR A 21 -22.14 24.46 9.91
C THR A 21 -21.49 24.67 8.56
N LYS A 22 -20.95 25.87 8.38
CA LYS A 22 -20.15 26.24 7.22
C LYS A 22 -18.99 25.26 7.05
N GLY A 23 -18.97 24.54 5.92
CA GLY A 23 -17.71 24.23 5.27
C GLY A 23 -16.92 23.03 5.74
N MET A 24 -17.48 22.03 6.44
CA MET A 24 -16.84 20.72 6.52
C MET A 24 -17.13 19.95 5.23
N LYS A 25 -16.14 19.87 4.32
CA LYS A 25 -16.17 18.83 3.28
C LYS A 25 -16.33 17.50 3.98
N PRO A 26 -17.20 16.57 3.49
CA PRO A 26 -17.28 15.24 4.06
C PRO A 26 -15.84 14.69 4.07
N LYS A 27 -15.38 14.25 5.25
CA LYS A 27 -14.05 13.63 5.42
C LYS A 27 -14.07 12.40 4.52
N MET A 28 -13.36 12.45 3.40
CA MET A 28 -13.23 11.27 2.54
C MET A 28 -12.62 10.18 3.39
N ILE A 29 -13.31 9.04 3.48
CA ILE A 29 -12.77 7.88 4.18
C ILE A 29 -11.55 7.44 3.36
N GLU A 30 -10.37 7.64 3.92
CA GLU A 30 -9.12 7.20 3.31
C GLU A 30 -8.91 5.73 3.67
N TYR A 31 -8.71 4.90 2.65
CA TYR A 31 -8.37 3.50 2.80
C TYR A 31 -6.86 3.34 2.69
N TYR A 32 -6.27 2.66 3.66
CA TYR A 32 -4.82 2.49 3.77
C TYR A 32 -4.44 1.00 3.80
N PRO A 33 -3.22 0.64 3.39
CA PRO A 33 -2.63 -0.64 3.74
C PRO A 33 -2.62 -0.88 5.24
N GLU A 34 -2.78 -2.12 5.68
CA GLU A 34 -2.76 -2.51 7.09
C GLU A 34 -1.45 -2.07 7.79
N GLY A 35 -1.58 -1.53 9.00
CA GLY A 35 -0.51 -0.94 9.82
C GLY A 35 -0.45 0.59 9.79
N LYS A 36 -1.23 1.25 8.93
CA LYS A 36 -1.22 2.71 8.83
C LYS A 36 -2.13 3.41 9.83
N LEU A 37 -3.23 2.79 10.22
CA LEU A 37 -4.17 3.36 11.18
C LEU A 37 -3.70 3.18 12.63
N MET A 38 -2.93 2.14 12.93
CA MET A 38 -2.49 1.81 14.29
C MET A 38 -1.89 2.97 15.07
N ASN A 39 -1.18 3.86 14.39
CA ASN A 39 -0.51 5.00 15.02
C ASN A 39 -1.33 6.29 15.01
N LYS A 40 -2.49 6.32 14.34
CA LYS A 40 -3.36 7.49 14.31
C LYS A 40 -4.01 7.73 15.70
N PRO A 41 -3.99 8.97 16.21
CA PRO A 41 -4.56 9.28 17.54
C PRO A 41 -6.02 8.88 17.67
N GLU A 42 -6.83 9.08 16.62
CA GLU A 42 -8.26 8.77 16.59
C GLU A 42 -8.49 7.26 16.75
N ASN A 43 -7.70 6.43 16.04
CA ASN A 43 -7.78 4.99 16.16
C ASN A 43 -7.41 4.53 17.57
N LYS A 44 -6.30 5.04 18.12
CA LYS A 44 -5.85 4.72 19.49
C LYS A 44 -6.90 5.10 20.54
N PHE A 45 -7.54 6.25 20.38
CA PHE A 45 -8.57 6.70 21.30
C PHE A 45 -9.79 5.75 21.25
N GLN A 46 -10.28 5.39 20.08
CA GLN A 46 -11.46 4.54 19.93
C GLN A 46 -11.23 3.11 20.42
N ILE A 47 -10.07 2.51 20.14
CA ILE A 47 -9.77 1.14 20.59
C ILE A 47 -9.40 1.04 22.08
N SER A 48 -9.15 2.16 22.78
CA SER A 48 -8.68 2.15 24.17
C SER A 48 -9.80 1.89 25.20
N SER A 49 -11.06 1.96 24.82
CA SER A 49 -12.22 1.82 25.74
C SER A 49 -13.42 1.15 25.08
N LEU A 50 -14.25 0.53 25.91
CA LEU A 50 -15.50 -0.08 25.43
C LEU A 50 -16.43 0.98 24.83
N GLN A 51 -16.51 2.19 25.41
CA GLN A 51 -17.32 3.27 24.87
C GLN A 51 -16.83 3.71 23.50
N GLY A 52 -15.52 3.87 23.31
CA GLY A 52 -14.94 4.21 22.00
C GLY A 52 -15.24 3.15 20.92
N LEU A 53 -15.29 1.87 21.30
CA LEU A 53 -15.67 0.79 20.39
C LEU A 53 -17.19 0.81 20.06
N MET A 54 -18.05 1.18 21.04
CA MET A 54 -19.49 1.37 20.80
C MET A 54 -19.76 2.57 19.88
N ASP A 55 -19.04 3.66 20.07
CA ASP A 55 -19.15 4.84 19.22
C ASP A 55 -18.68 4.48 17.80
N ALA A 56 -17.58 3.75 17.66
CA ALA A 56 -17.07 3.26 16.39
C ALA A 56 -18.05 2.32 15.67
N GLN A 57 -18.79 1.47 16.41
CA GLN A 57 -19.85 0.63 15.87
C GLN A 57 -20.98 1.48 15.29
N GLN A 58 -21.48 2.45 16.05
CA GLN A 58 -22.58 3.32 15.62
C GLN A 58 -22.22 4.15 14.39
N GLU A 59 -21.00 4.67 14.34
CA GLU A 59 -20.48 5.44 13.22
C GLU A 59 -20.05 4.57 12.03
N GLY A 60 -19.90 3.28 12.27
CA GLY A 60 -19.31 2.35 11.31
C GLY A 60 -17.86 2.69 11.00
N THR A 61 -17.10 3.19 11.97
CA THR A 61 -15.72 3.59 11.79
C THR A 61 -14.83 2.38 11.57
N MET A 62 -13.91 2.46 10.58
CA MET A 62 -12.89 1.46 10.37
C MET A 62 -11.74 1.68 11.35
N LEU A 63 -11.40 0.64 12.08
CA LEU A 63 -10.34 0.61 13.09
C LEU A 63 -9.25 -0.39 12.70
N GLU A 64 -8.13 -0.29 13.39
CA GLU A 64 -7.00 -1.19 13.21
C GLU A 64 -6.33 -1.50 14.53
N ALA A 65 -6.03 -2.80 14.74
CA ALA A 65 -5.28 -3.24 15.90
C ALA A 65 -4.48 -4.51 15.58
N ARG A 66 -3.66 -4.99 16.52
CA ARG A 66 -2.84 -6.18 16.34
C ARG A 66 -3.64 -7.44 16.63
N ALA A 67 -3.66 -8.38 15.70
CA ALA A 67 -4.10 -9.74 15.95
C ALA A 67 -3.01 -10.49 16.74
N ILE A 68 -3.34 -11.03 17.91
CA ILE A 68 -2.35 -11.67 18.82
C ILE A 68 -2.38 -13.19 18.78
N VAL A 69 -3.55 -13.78 18.52
CA VAL A 69 -3.76 -15.22 18.52
C VAL A 69 -4.73 -15.60 17.42
N CYS A 70 -4.54 -16.78 16.83
CA CYS A 70 -5.54 -17.50 16.06
C CYS A 70 -5.88 -18.77 16.84
N ASP A 71 -7.14 -18.93 17.26
CA ASP A 71 -7.57 -20.09 18.05
C ASP A 71 -7.76 -21.34 17.19
N SER A 72 -8.13 -22.47 17.82
CA SER A 72 -8.35 -23.75 17.14
C SER A 72 -9.54 -23.74 16.17
N SER A 73 -10.44 -22.81 16.30
CA SER A 73 -11.57 -22.57 15.39
C SER A 73 -11.26 -21.53 14.32
N HIS A 74 -10.00 -21.10 14.22
CA HIS A 74 -9.49 -20.06 13.32
C HIS A 74 -10.09 -18.67 13.53
N ASN A 75 -10.62 -18.37 14.74
CA ASN A 75 -10.96 -17.01 15.10
C ASN A 75 -9.68 -16.23 15.44
N LEU A 76 -9.59 -14.95 15.01
CA LEU A 76 -8.50 -14.08 15.41
C LEU A 76 -8.86 -13.31 16.68
N ILE A 77 -7.99 -13.35 17.66
CA ILE A 77 -8.07 -12.53 18.86
C ILE A 77 -7.25 -11.26 18.62
N VAL A 78 -7.89 -10.12 18.80
CA VAL A 78 -7.33 -8.80 18.52
C VAL A 78 -7.17 -8.03 19.83
N GLU A 79 -6.02 -7.36 20.00
CA GLU A 79 -5.70 -6.56 21.19
C GLU A 79 -6.25 -5.14 21.03
N LEU A 80 -7.17 -4.74 21.91
CA LEU A 80 -7.85 -3.44 21.90
C LEU A 80 -7.55 -2.73 23.24
N GLY A 81 -6.31 -2.30 23.42
CA GLY A 81 -5.85 -1.76 24.70
C GLY A 81 -5.94 -2.82 25.83
N SER A 82 -6.81 -2.62 26.81
CA SER A 82 -7.04 -3.59 27.90
C SER A 82 -8.12 -4.65 27.56
N ILE A 83 -8.80 -4.51 26.42
CA ILE A 83 -9.90 -5.37 25.97
C ILE A 83 -9.39 -6.30 24.86
N ARG A 84 -10.00 -7.47 24.72
CA ARG A 84 -9.78 -8.37 23.57
C ARG A 84 -11.04 -8.44 22.73
N GLY A 85 -10.88 -8.22 21.41
CA GLY A 85 -11.94 -8.43 20.43
C GLY A 85 -11.74 -9.76 19.70
N ILE A 86 -12.81 -10.26 19.11
CA ILE A 86 -12.81 -11.52 18.34
C ILE A 86 -13.24 -11.21 16.91
N ILE A 87 -12.43 -11.61 15.94
CA ILE A 87 -12.84 -11.72 14.53
C ILE A 87 -13.15 -13.21 14.29
N PRO A 88 -14.44 -13.57 14.14
CA PRO A 88 -14.84 -14.94 13.80
C PRO A 88 -14.18 -15.38 12.49
N ARG A 89 -13.92 -16.69 12.33
CA ARG A 89 -13.30 -17.24 11.14
C ARG A 89 -13.90 -16.71 9.84
N GLU A 90 -15.23 -16.72 9.72
CA GLU A 90 -15.94 -16.28 8.52
C GLU A 90 -15.80 -14.77 8.25
N GLU A 91 -15.48 -13.99 9.27
CA GLU A 91 -15.24 -12.55 9.21
C GLU A 91 -13.75 -12.20 9.06
N GLY A 92 -12.87 -13.21 8.95
CA GLY A 92 -11.41 -13.03 8.88
C GLY A 92 -10.92 -12.44 7.56
N ALA A 93 -11.58 -12.73 6.44
CA ALA A 93 -11.28 -12.15 5.13
C ALA A 93 -12.40 -12.45 4.11
N ILE A 94 -12.46 -11.64 3.05
CA ILE A 94 -13.27 -11.93 1.86
C ILE A 94 -12.85 -13.29 1.29
N GLY A 95 -13.83 -14.12 0.92
CA GLY A 95 -13.62 -15.42 0.29
C GLY A 95 -13.45 -16.60 1.26
N ILE A 96 -13.29 -16.36 2.57
CA ILE A 96 -13.24 -17.44 3.58
C ILE A 96 -14.61 -18.12 3.71
N LYS A 97 -15.67 -17.34 3.86
CA LYS A 97 -17.04 -17.85 3.98
C LYS A 97 -17.48 -18.62 2.72
N GLU A 98 -17.09 -18.13 1.56
CA GLU A 98 -17.35 -18.72 0.25
C GLU A 98 -16.43 -19.91 -0.07
N GLY A 99 -15.42 -20.19 0.76
CA GLY A 99 -14.45 -21.26 0.55
C GLY A 99 -13.46 -21.03 -0.59
N THR A 100 -13.40 -19.80 -1.15
CA THR A 100 -12.47 -19.43 -2.23
C THR A 100 -11.08 -19.05 -1.69
N VAL A 101 -10.99 -18.71 -0.40
CA VAL A 101 -9.76 -18.38 0.32
C VAL A 101 -9.55 -19.37 1.46
N ARG A 102 -8.32 -19.84 1.63
CA ARG A 102 -7.95 -20.81 2.68
C ARG A 102 -7.68 -20.13 4.02
N ASP A 103 -7.84 -20.83 5.12
CA ASP A 103 -7.63 -20.35 6.49
C ASP A 103 -6.22 -19.81 6.75
N ILE A 104 -5.23 -20.19 5.95
CA ILE A 104 -3.88 -19.63 6.01
C ILE A 104 -3.87 -18.08 5.88
N ALA A 105 -4.86 -17.52 5.18
CA ALA A 105 -5.03 -16.06 5.06
C ALA A 105 -5.38 -15.41 6.40
N ILE A 106 -6.02 -16.13 7.30
CA ILE A 106 -6.32 -15.70 8.68
C ILE A 106 -5.12 -15.96 9.57
N ILE A 107 -4.61 -17.19 9.58
CA ILE A 107 -3.50 -17.64 10.43
C ILE A 107 -2.28 -16.73 10.24
N SER A 108 -1.99 -16.34 9.00
CA SER A 108 -0.88 -15.45 8.65
C SER A 108 -1.02 -14.02 9.18
N ARG A 109 -2.15 -13.66 9.80
CA ARG A 109 -2.37 -12.34 10.41
C ARG A 109 -1.91 -12.25 11.86
N VAL A 110 -1.61 -13.36 12.51
CA VAL A 110 -1.08 -13.36 13.89
C VAL A 110 0.19 -12.50 13.96
N ASN A 111 0.27 -11.68 14.98
CA ASN A 111 1.30 -10.65 15.23
C ASN A 111 1.35 -9.52 14.18
N LYS A 112 0.31 -9.38 13.33
CA LYS A 112 0.22 -8.30 12.35
C LYS A 112 -0.96 -7.39 12.65
N PRO A 113 -0.93 -6.13 12.18
CA PRO A 113 -2.09 -5.27 12.18
C PRO A 113 -3.18 -5.85 11.28
N VAL A 114 -4.43 -5.69 11.70
CA VAL A 114 -5.62 -6.02 10.93
C VAL A 114 -6.62 -4.89 11.03
N CYS A 115 -7.18 -4.48 9.91
CA CYS A 115 -8.28 -3.54 9.89
C CYS A 115 -9.60 -4.27 10.14
N PHE A 116 -10.55 -3.62 10.77
CA PHE A 116 -11.86 -4.20 11.07
C PHE A 116 -12.93 -3.12 11.29
N ILE A 117 -14.17 -3.57 11.31
CA ILE A 117 -15.33 -2.83 11.78
C ILE A 117 -15.88 -3.57 12.99
N VAL A 118 -16.38 -2.84 13.98
CA VAL A 118 -17.07 -3.43 15.13
C VAL A 118 -18.50 -3.78 14.68
N GLU A 119 -18.82 -5.08 14.66
CA GLU A 119 -20.15 -5.56 14.22
C GLU A 119 -21.13 -5.66 15.39
N ASP A 120 -20.69 -6.24 16.52
CA ASP A 120 -21.56 -6.51 17.66
C ASP A 120 -20.73 -6.65 18.96
N PHE A 121 -21.44 -6.87 20.08
CA PHE A 121 -20.87 -7.16 21.39
C PHE A 121 -21.56 -8.40 21.98
N MET A 122 -20.77 -9.39 22.37
CA MET A 122 -21.26 -10.56 23.09
C MET A 122 -20.90 -10.49 24.57
N LYS A 123 -21.73 -11.11 25.45
CA LYS A 123 -21.38 -11.27 26.87
C LYS A 123 -20.45 -12.46 27.03
N GLY A 124 -19.31 -12.23 27.62
CA GLY A 124 -18.40 -13.28 28.06
C GLY A 124 -18.93 -14.03 29.28
N SER A 125 -18.30 -15.13 29.62
CA SER A 125 -18.61 -15.95 30.80
C SER A 125 -18.43 -15.19 32.13
N ASP A 126 -17.59 -14.18 32.12
CA ASP A 126 -17.29 -13.27 33.23
C ASP A 126 -18.25 -12.07 33.32
N GLY A 127 -19.24 -12.00 32.41
CA GLY A 127 -20.20 -10.89 32.30
C GLY A 127 -19.68 -9.66 31.55
N ASN A 128 -18.41 -9.61 31.18
CA ASN A 128 -17.83 -8.52 30.40
C ASN A 128 -18.29 -8.59 28.94
N LEU A 129 -18.36 -7.43 28.28
CA LEU A 129 -18.66 -7.35 26.85
C LEU A 129 -17.39 -7.60 26.03
N ILE A 130 -17.51 -8.50 25.08
CA ILE A 130 -16.46 -8.84 24.11
C ILE A 130 -16.87 -8.30 22.74
N PRO A 131 -16.09 -7.39 22.13
CA PRO A 131 -16.37 -6.88 20.79
C PRO A 131 -16.23 -7.98 19.74
N ILE A 132 -17.22 -8.13 18.88
CA ILE A 132 -17.19 -8.96 17.67
C ILE A 132 -16.85 -8.07 16.49
N LEU A 133 -15.78 -8.42 15.82
CA LEU A 133 -15.13 -7.62 14.80
C LEU A 133 -15.24 -8.31 13.43
N SER A 134 -15.32 -7.53 12.36
CA SER A 134 -15.29 -8.03 11.00
C SER A 134 -14.20 -7.36 10.18
N ARG A 135 -13.17 -8.15 9.80
CA ARG A 135 -12.17 -7.74 8.81
C ARG A 135 -12.75 -7.85 7.40
N ARG A 136 -13.61 -8.83 7.15
CA ARG A 136 -14.32 -9.02 5.89
C ARG A 136 -15.16 -7.79 5.54
N ALA A 137 -15.98 -7.27 6.48
CA ALA A 137 -16.78 -6.06 6.26
C ALA A 137 -15.90 -4.83 5.97
N ALA A 138 -14.75 -4.68 6.65
CA ALA A 138 -13.78 -3.62 6.34
C ALA A 138 -13.24 -3.74 4.91
N GLN A 139 -12.88 -4.95 4.47
CA GLN A 139 -12.41 -5.23 3.12
C GLN A 139 -13.50 -4.99 2.07
N GLU A 140 -14.73 -5.44 2.29
CA GLU A 140 -15.86 -5.21 1.38
C GLU A 140 -16.12 -3.72 1.19
N ARG A 141 -16.08 -2.94 2.27
CA ARG A 141 -16.23 -1.49 2.22
C ARG A 141 -15.08 -0.82 1.46
N CYS A 142 -13.84 -1.29 1.68
CA CYS A 142 -12.67 -0.84 0.91
C CYS A 142 -12.83 -1.17 -0.58
N MET A 143 -13.26 -2.38 -0.92
CA MET A 143 -13.54 -2.77 -2.31
C MET A 143 -14.56 -1.85 -2.96
N GLN A 144 -15.72 -1.66 -2.32
CA GLN A 144 -16.84 -0.87 -2.89
C GLN A 144 -16.51 0.61 -3.04
N ASN A 145 -15.88 1.21 -2.04
CA ASN A 145 -15.72 2.66 -1.96
C ASN A 145 -14.38 3.16 -2.51
N TYR A 146 -13.40 2.28 -2.67
CA TYR A 146 -12.06 2.66 -3.11
C TYR A 146 -11.55 1.79 -4.26
N ILE A 147 -11.28 0.50 -4.03
CA ILE A 147 -10.62 -0.38 -5.01
C ILE A 147 -11.38 -0.46 -6.34
N ASN A 148 -12.72 -0.58 -6.28
CA ASN A 148 -13.55 -0.67 -7.49
C ASN A 148 -13.59 0.62 -8.31
N LYS A 149 -13.23 1.76 -7.72
CA LYS A 149 -13.17 3.06 -8.39
C LYS A 149 -11.82 3.36 -9.03
N LEU A 150 -10.78 2.60 -8.66
CA LEU A 150 -9.45 2.76 -9.25
C LEU A 150 -9.48 2.40 -10.74
N ILE A 151 -8.79 3.19 -11.54
CA ILE A 151 -8.63 3.02 -12.97
C ILE A 151 -7.14 2.90 -13.33
N PRO A 152 -6.78 2.30 -14.48
CA PRO A 152 -5.40 2.31 -14.97
C PRO A 152 -4.82 3.72 -15.02
N GLY A 153 -3.60 3.87 -14.52
CA GLY A 153 -2.93 5.17 -14.36
C GLY A 153 -3.06 5.80 -12.97
N ASP A 154 -4.01 5.37 -12.14
CA ASP A 154 -4.09 5.88 -10.76
C ASP A 154 -2.88 5.48 -9.95
N ILE A 155 -2.34 6.43 -9.21
CA ILE A 155 -1.19 6.25 -8.34
C ILE A 155 -1.67 6.16 -6.90
N ILE A 156 -1.31 5.06 -6.26
CA ILE A 156 -1.74 4.72 -4.90
C ILE A 156 -0.56 4.40 -3.99
N ASN A 157 -0.78 4.52 -2.70
CA ASN A 157 0.14 3.99 -1.70
C ASN A 157 -0.15 2.50 -1.49
N ALA A 158 0.91 1.72 -1.39
CA ALA A 158 0.83 0.29 -1.14
C ALA A 158 1.91 -0.14 -0.14
N LYS A 159 1.76 -1.31 0.48
CA LYS A 159 2.75 -1.88 1.37
C LYS A 159 3.13 -3.28 0.90
N ILE A 160 4.41 -3.54 0.76
CA ILE A 160 4.93 -4.87 0.39
C ILE A 160 4.59 -5.88 1.48
N THR A 161 3.89 -6.95 1.11
CA THR A 161 3.48 -8.02 2.04
C THR A 161 4.23 -9.31 1.83
N HIS A 162 4.65 -9.58 0.58
CA HIS A 162 5.38 -10.80 0.22
C HIS A 162 6.21 -10.56 -1.04
N LEU A 163 7.35 -11.26 -1.16
CA LEU A 163 8.26 -11.22 -2.31
C LEU A 163 8.43 -12.64 -2.84
N ASP A 164 8.24 -12.80 -4.14
CA ASP A 164 8.45 -14.04 -4.89
C ASP A 164 9.32 -13.77 -6.12
N SER A 165 9.90 -14.79 -6.72
CA SER A 165 10.78 -14.65 -7.90
C SER A 165 10.09 -14.00 -9.11
N PHE A 166 8.78 -14.15 -9.27
CA PHE A 166 8.01 -13.57 -10.38
C PHE A 166 7.43 -12.18 -10.07
N GLY A 167 7.52 -11.68 -8.85
CA GLY A 167 7.03 -10.37 -8.48
C GLY A 167 6.85 -10.15 -6.98
N ALA A 168 6.36 -8.96 -6.63
CA ALA A 168 6.03 -8.58 -5.27
C ALA A 168 4.51 -8.54 -5.09
N PHE A 169 4.06 -8.87 -3.89
CA PHE A 169 2.67 -8.68 -3.48
C PHE A 169 2.57 -7.48 -2.58
N ALA A 170 1.65 -6.59 -2.87
CA ALA A 170 1.46 -5.37 -2.11
C ALA A 170 0.00 -5.20 -1.66
N ASP A 171 -0.18 -4.87 -0.38
CA ASP A 171 -1.46 -4.43 0.18
C ASP A 171 -1.79 -3.03 -0.34
N ILE A 172 -2.90 -2.92 -1.05
CA ILE A 172 -3.39 -1.69 -1.67
C ILE A 172 -4.53 -1.03 -0.87
N GLY A 173 -4.91 -1.63 0.24
CA GLY A 173 -5.92 -1.14 1.17
C GLY A 173 -6.57 -2.27 1.96
N CYS A 174 -6.67 -2.11 3.28
CA CYS A 174 -7.35 -3.04 4.20
C CYS A 174 -6.91 -4.51 4.07
N GLY A 175 -5.64 -4.76 3.74
CA GLY A 175 -5.13 -6.11 3.53
C GLY A 175 -5.57 -6.76 2.23
N ILE A 176 -6.09 -5.99 1.26
CA ILE A 176 -6.38 -6.45 -0.09
C ILE A 176 -5.08 -6.42 -0.89
N VAL A 177 -4.63 -7.58 -1.34
CA VAL A 177 -3.31 -7.76 -1.94
C VAL A 177 -3.41 -7.81 -3.46
N SER A 178 -2.50 -7.09 -4.13
CA SER A 178 -2.34 -7.09 -5.59
C SER A 178 -0.92 -7.44 -5.99
N LEU A 179 -0.77 -7.98 -7.20
CA LEU A 179 0.52 -8.37 -7.77
C LEU A 179 1.20 -7.17 -8.44
N LEU A 180 2.46 -6.99 -8.13
CA LEU A 180 3.43 -6.15 -8.85
C LEU A 180 4.43 -7.08 -9.54
N PRO A 181 4.27 -7.38 -10.85
CA PRO A 181 5.16 -8.28 -11.59
C PRO A 181 6.59 -7.77 -11.62
N ILE A 182 7.56 -8.68 -11.69
CA ILE A 182 8.98 -8.33 -11.63
C ILE A 182 9.42 -7.38 -12.76
N ASP A 183 8.87 -7.53 -13.96
CA ASP A 183 9.10 -6.67 -15.14
C ASP A 183 8.48 -5.28 -15.02
N SER A 184 7.62 -5.09 -14.04
CA SER A 184 6.94 -3.83 -13.74
C SER A 184 7.54 -3.10 -12.53
N ILE A 185 8.62 -3.62 -11.93
CA ILE A 185 9.30 -3.02 -10.78
C ILE A 185 10.27 -1.92 -11.19
N SER A 186 11.14 -2.19 -12.16
CA SER A 186 12.13 -1.26 -12.73
C SER A 186 12.43 -1.62 -14.17
N VAL A 187 13.02 -0.68 -14.93
CA VAL A 187 13.49 -0.93 -16.30
C VAL A 187 14.74 -1.80 -16.29
N SER A 188 15.67 -1.53 -15.37
CA SER A 188 16.84 -2.40 -15.17
C SER A 188 16.40 -3.76 -14.67
N ARG A 189 16.90 -4.80 -15.32
CA ARG A 189 16.59 -6.18 -14.99
C ARG A 189 17.06 -6.52 -13.58
N ILE A 190 16.22 -7.22 -12.84
CA ILE A 190 16.51 -7.78 -11.52
C ILE A 190 16.13 -9.26 -11.52
N ASP A 191 16.83 -10.06 -10.74
CA ASP A 191 16.57 -11.50 -10.65
C ASP A 191 15.52 -11.82 -9.58
N HIS A 192 15.37 -10.93 -8.60
CA HIS A 192 14.39 -11.10 -7.54
C HIS A 192 13.94 -9.74 -6.98
N PRO A 193 12.63 -9.54 -6.65
CA PRO A 193 12.13 -8.29 -6.08
C PRO A 193 12.83 -7.83 -4.79
N LYS A 194 13.45 -8.76 -4.03
CA LYS A 194 14.26 -8.43 -2.83
C LYS A 194 15.40 -7.44 -3.10
N GLU A 195 15.82 -7.29 -4.35
CA GLU A 195 16.83 -6.31 -4.74
C GLU A 195 16.31 -4.86 -4.70
N ARG A 196 14.99 -4.68 -4.71
CA ARG A 196 14.32 -3.37 -4.67
C ARG A 196 13.49 -3.15 -3.41
N PHE A 197 12.93 -4.22 -2.85
CA PHE A 197 11.95 -4.14 -1.78
C PHE A 197 12.28 -5.07 -0.63
N SER A 198 11.80 -4.68 0.55
CA SER A 198 11.69 -5.55 1.72
C SER A 198 10.23 -5.66 2.16
N VAL A 199 9.89 -6.77 2.80
CA VAL A 199 8.53 -6.96 3.37
C VAL A 199 8.26 -5.89 4.43
N GLY A 200 7.09 -5.27 4.35
CA GLY A 200 6.69 -4.15 5.20
C GLY A 200 7.03 -2.76 4.66
N MET A 201 7.80 -2.69 3.56
CA MET A 201 8.15 -1.41 2.92
C MET A 201 6.90 -0.74 2.34
N ASP A 202 6.75 0.56 2.61
CA ASP A 202 5.73 1.39 1.99
C ASP A 202 6.24 1.90 0.66
N ILE A 203 5.45 1.75 -0.40
CA ILE A 203 5.77 2.18 -1.76
C ILE A 203 4.63 2.97 -2.37
N ARG A 204 4.93 3.73 -3.42
CA ARG A 204 3.92 4.22 -4.37
C ARG A 204 3.88 3.29 -5.58
N THR A 205 2.71 3.10 -6.16
CA THR A 205 2.53 2.21 -7.31
C THR A 205 1.40 2.72 -8.19
N ILE A 206 1.43 2.33 -9.45
CA ILE A 206 0.39 2.66 -10.45
C ILE A 206 -0.50 1.44 -10.65
N ILE A 207 -1.79 1.67 -10.85
CA ILE A 207 -2.71 0.65 -11.38
C ILE A 207 -2.37 0.43 -12.86
N LYS A 208 -1.74 -0.69 -13.18
CA LYS A 208 -1.35 -1.02 -14.57
C LYS A 208 -2.56 -1.47 -15.38
N ASN A 209 -3.30 -2.43 -14.85
CA ASN A 209 -4.57 -2.89 -15.43
C ASN A 209 -5.52 -3.41 -14.35
N LYS A 210 -6.78 -3.61 -14.75
CA LYS A 210 -7.84 -4.16 -13.92
C LYS A 210 -8.68 -5.12 -14.75
N ASP A 211 -8.41 -6.42 -14.61
CA ASP A 211 -9.07 -7.47 -15.37
C ASP A 211 -9.85 -8.40 -14.44
N ASN A 212 -11.14 -8.61 -14.69
CA ASN A 212 -12.00 -9.51 -13.91
C ASN A 212 -11.91 -9.29 -12.39
N GLY A 213 -11.81 -8.01 -11.96
CA GLY A 213 -11.70 -7.63 -10.55
C GLY A 213 -10.29 -7.81 -9.96
N ARG A 214 -9.33 -8.31 -10.73
CA ARG A 214 -7.91 -8.39 -10.33
C ARG A 214 -7.16 -7.15 -10.80
N ILE A 215 -6.42 -6.54 -9.88
CA ILE A 215 -5.55 -5.41 -10.15
C ILE A 215 -4.11 -5.90 -10.31
N THR A 216 -3.45 -5.43 -11.36
CA THR A 216 -2.01 -5.57 -11.55
C THR A 216 -1.37 -4.21 -11.40
N LEU A 217 -0.28 -4.16 -10.64
CA LEU A 217 0.45 -2.95 -10.29
C LEU A 217 1.65 -2.74 -11.21
N SER A 218 2.11 -1.49 -11.29
CA SER A 218 3.40 -1.12 -11.84
C SER A 218 4.08 -0.06 -10.98
N HIS A 219 5.41 -0.04 -11.00
CA HIS A 219 6.22 0.85 -10.18
C HIS A 219 7.22 1.65 -11.01
N LYS A 220 7.73 1.04 -12.11
CA LYS A 220 8.80 1.58 -12.93
C LYS A 220 8.49 2.96 -13.53
N GLU A 221 7.23 3.23 -13.84
CA GLU A 221 6.78 4.50 -14.42
C GLU A 221 6.96 5.69 -13.46
N LEU A 222 7.03 5.40 -12.15
CA LEU A 222 7.26 6.42 -11.12
C LEU A 222 8.75 6.77 -10.93
N LEU A 223 9.64 5.95 -11.50
CA LEU A 223 11.10 6.06 -11.34
C LEU A 223 11.76 6.92 -12.42
N GLY A 224 10.96 7.66 -13.18
CA GLY A 224 11.42 8.54 -14.25
C GLY A 224 11.75 7.84 -15.56
N THR A 225 11.78 8.61 -16.64
CA THR A 225 12.24 8.19 -17.97
C THR A 225 13.76 8.00 -17.98
N TRP A 226 14.28 7.46 -19.08
CA TRP A 226 15.73 7.38 -19.27
C TRP A 226 16.39 8.77 -19.24
N GLU A 227 15.78 9.75 -19.90
CA GLU A 227 16.25 11.13 -19.98
C GLU A 227 16.31 11.80 -18.61
N GLU A 228 15.21 11.75 -17.86
CA GLU A 228 15.13 12.31 -16.51
C GLU A 228 16.18 11.70 -15.57
N ASN A 229 16.41 10.39 -15.65
CA ASN A 229 17.46 9.74 -14.88
C ASN A 229 18.86 10.13 -15.37
N ALA A 230 19.07 10.23 -16.68
CA ALA A 230 20.37 10.56 -17.26
C ALA A 230 20.80 12.00 -16.95
N GLU A 231 19.86 12.94 -16.82
CA GLU A 231 20.12 14.33 -16.45
C GLU A 231 20.73 14.49 -15.05
N GLN A 232 20.64 13.46 -14.19
CA GLN A 232 21.26 13.46 -12.87
C GLN A 232 22.78 13.20 -12.91
N PHE A 233 23.33 12.85 -14.07
CA PHE A 233 24.72 12.43 -14.24
C PHE A 233 25.43 13.30 -15.27
N SER A 234 26.73 13.52 -15.06
CA SER A 234 27.58 14.28 -15.98
C SER A 234 28.72 13.45 -16.52
N ILE A 235 29.16 13.75 -17.75
CA ILE A 235 30.38 13.15 -18.34
C ILE A 235 31.57 13.57 -17.50
N GLY A 236 32.44 12.62 -17.17
CA GLY A 236 33.59 12.86 -16.34
C GLY A 236 33.44 12.54 -14.87
N GLU A 237 32.18 12.25 -14.41
CA GLU A 237 31.91 11.86 -13.03
C GLU A 237 32.26 10.40 -12.78
N THR A 238 32.63 10.12 -11.52
CA THR A 238 32.76 8.76 -10.98
C THR A 238 31.62 8.53 -10.01
N VAL A 239 30.80 7.52 -10.28
CA VAL A 239 29.57 7.24 -9.53
C VAL A 239 29.49 5.77 -9.15
N ALA A 240 28.64 5.46 -8.16
CA ALA A 240 28.35 4.08 -7.78
C ALA A 240 27.32 3.47 -8.72
N GLY A 241 27.46 2.19 -9.00
CA GLY A 241 26.48 1.40 -9.75
C GLY A 241 26.42 -0.04 -9.27
N VAL A 242 25.55 -0.83 -9.88
CA VAL A 242 25.40 -2.27 -9.61
C VAL A 242 25.56 -3.03 -10.93
N ILE A 243 26.43 -4.04 -10.97
CA ILE A 243 26.61 -4.89 -12.14
C ILE A 243 25.37 -5.80 -12.28
N ARG A 244 24.63 -5.64 -13.39
CA ARG A 244 23.38 -6.38 -13.66
C ARG A 244 23.55 -7.53 -14.61
N SER A 245 24.45 -7.42 -15.57
CA SER A 245 24.85 -8.54 -16.43
C SER A 245 26.29 -8.35 -16.89
N VAL A 246 26.93 -9.47 -17.22
CA VAL A 246 28.28 -9.53 -17.78
C VAL A 246 28.20 -10.33 -19.09
N GLU A 247 28.51 -9.68 -20.20
CA GLU A 247 28.43 -10.23 -21.53
C GLU A 247 29.86 -10.21 -22.16
N ASP A 248 30.09 -10.94 -23.23
CA ASP A 248 31.40 -10.98 -23.91
C ASP A 248 31.87 -9.60 -24.38
N TYR A 249 30.96 -8.70 -24.70
CA TYR A 249 31.23 -7.35 -25.19
C TYR A 249 31.23 -6.26 -24.11
N GLY A 250 30.94 -6.58 -22.86
CA GLY A 250 30.91 -5.63 -21.77
C GLY A 250 29.94 -5.98 -20.62
N ALA A 251 29.95 -5.15 -19.59
CA ALA A 251 29.05 -5.30 -18.45
C ALA A 251 28.03 -4.19 -18.41
N PHE A 252 26.76 -4.55 -18.16
CA PHE A 252 25.72 -3.57 -17.87
C PHE A 252 25.75 -3.21 -16.39
N VAL A 253 25.95 -1.92 -16.13
CA VAL A 253 26.00 -1.37 -14.78
C VAL A 253 24.82 -0.42 -14.61
N GLU A 254 23.97 -0.72 -13.63
CA GLU A 254 22.86 0.11 -13.25
C GLU A 254 23.34 1.29 -12.41
N LEU A 255 23.01 2.50 -12.83
CA LEU A 255 23.27 3.76 -12.11
C LEU A 255 22.04 4.19 -11.30
N ALA A 256 20.86 3.93 -11.82
CA ALA A 256 19.57 4.10 -11.17
C ALA A 256 18.61 2.99 -11.64
N PRO A 257 17.49 2.73 -10.93
CA PRO A 257 16.58 1.64 -11.29
C PRO A 257 16.06 1.66 -12.74
N ASN A 258 15.96 2.84 -13.35
CA ASN A 258 15.57 3.00 -14.76
C ASN A 258 16.72 3.45 -15.67
N LEU A 259 17.97 3.38 -15.21
CA LEU A 259 19.14 3.82 -15.95
C LEU A 259 20.30 2.85 -15.81
N ALA A 260 20.73 2.27 -16.92
CA ALA A 260 21.93 1.45 -16.98
C ALA A 260 22.88 1.94 -18.08
N GLY A 261 24.17 1.81 -17.84
CA GLY A 261 25.23 2.05 -18.82
C GLY A 261 25.99 0.78 -19.16
N LEU A 262 26.69 0.79 -20.28
CA LEU A 262 27.56 -0.30 -20.72
C LEU A 262 29.00 0.08 -20.43
N ALA A 263 29.70 -0.75 -19.64
CA ALA A 263 31.11 -0.69 -19.39
C ALA A 263 31.86 -1.69 -20.29
N GLU A 264 33.10 -1.37 -20.67
CA GLU A 264 33.97 -2.31 -21.33
C GLU A 264 34.29 -3.49 -20.41
N THR A 265 34.56 -4.66 -20.98
CA THR A 265 34.86 -5.89 -20.22
C THR A 265 36.02 -5.67 -19.26
N HIS A 266 35.87 -6.06 -18.02
CA HIS A 266 36.89 -6.01 -16.99
C HIS A 266 37.07 -7.41 -16.39
N ALA A 267 38.31 -7.79 -16.11
CA ALA A 267 38.59 -9.09 -15.48
C ALA A 267 38.05 -9.12 -14.05
N ASN A 268 37.49 -10.28 -13.64
CA ASN A 268 37.03 -10.56 -12.25
C ASN A 268 35.84 -9.73 -11.77
N ILE A 269 34.89 -9.46 -12.65
CA ILE A 269 33.59 -8.84 -12.24
C ILE A 269 32.46 -9.86 -12.28
N GLU A 270 31.53 -9.74 -11.33
CA GLU A 270 30.38 -10.65 -11.18
C GLU A 270 29.07 -9.87 -11.07
N VAL A 271 28.01 -10.50 -11.51
CA VAL A 271 26.65 -9.95 -11.35
C VAL A 271 26.33 -9.76 -9.87
N GLY A 272 25.72 -8.63 -9.54
CA GLY A 272 25.35 -8.26 -8.17
C GLY A 272 26.39 -7.44 -7.41
N GLN A 273 27.64 -7.35 -7.91
CA GLN A 273 28.65 -6.49 -7.31
C GLN A 273 28.29 -5.01 -7.40
N GLN A 274 28.68 -4.26 -6.38
CA GLN A 274 28.75 -2.81 -6.43
C GLN A 274 29.97 -2.42 -7.25
N ALA A 275 29.83 -1.42 -8.10
CA ALA A 275 30.92 -0.92 -8.90
C ALA A 275 31.09 0.59 -8.74
N SER A 276 32.33 1.06 -8.69
CA SER A 276 32.67 2.45 -8.92
C SER A 276 32.95 2.62 -10.42
N VAL A 277 32.14 3.45 -11.08
CA VAL A 277 32.24 3.62 -12.54
C VAL A 277 32.43 5.07 -12.95
N TYR A 278 33.34 5.28 -13.91
CA TYR A 278 33.53 6.57 -14.54
C TYR A 278 32.65 6.72 -15.77
N ILE A 279 31.94 7.83 -15.88
CA ILE A 279 31.06 8.13 -17.01
C ILE A 279 31.87 8.72 -18.15
N LYS A 280 32.18 7.88 -19.14
CA LYS A 280 32.97 8.25 -20.31
C LYS A 280 32.17 9.09 -21.30
N ASN A 281 30.90 8.75 -21.52
CA ASN A 281 30.01 9.47 -22.44
C ASN A 281 28.52 9.16 -22.17
N ILE A 282 27.66 10.17 -22.40
CA ILE A 282 26.18 10.04 -22.37
C ILE A 282 25.73 10.39 -23.79
N ILE A 283 24.94 9.50 -24.42
CA ILE A 283 24.44 9.64 -25.80
C ILE A 283 22.91 9.58 -25.79
N PRO A 284 22.21 10.71 -25.55
CA PRO A 284 20.75 10.76 -25.40
C PRO A 284 20.02 10.20 -26.63
N SER A 285 20.44 10.56 -27.83
CA SER A 285 19.80 10.11 -29.09
C SER A 285 19.76 8.59 -29.28
N ARG A 286 20.55 7.84 -28.50
CA ARG A 286 20.61 6.36 -28.53
C ARG A 286 20.22 5.74 -27.19
N MET A 287 19.87 6.55 -26.18
CA MET A 287 19.63 6.13 -24.82
C MET A 287 20.78 5.25 -24.26
N LYS A 288 22.03 5.70 -24.46
CA LYS A 288 23.23 4.94 -24.08
C LYS A 288 24.14 5.75 -23.18
N ILE A 289 24.67 5.10 -22.15
CA ILE A 289 25.76 5.61 -21.32
C ILE A 289 26.94 4.65 -21.48
N LYS A 290 28.12 5.21 -21.77
CA LYS A 290 29.40 4.47 -21.81
C LYS A 290 30.13 4.68 -20.50
N LEU A 291 30.52 3.57 -19.87
CA LEU A 291 31.14 3.53 -18.55
C LEU A 291 32.53 2.89 -18.63
N ILE A 292 33.35 3.18 -17.63
CA ILE A 292 34.59 2.46 -17.33
C ILE A 292 34.48 2.02 -15.86
N ILE A 293 34.61 0.71 -15.60
CA ILE A 293 34.63 0.20 -14.22
C ILE A 293 36.02 0.52 -13.65
N ILE A 294 36.07 1.21 -12.51
CA ILE A 294 37.28 1.53 -11.78
C ILE A 294 37.52 0.45 -10.73
N ASP A 295 36.52 0.04 -10.03
CA ASP A 295 36.55 -0.98 -8.97
C ASP A 295 35.20 -1.68 -8.83
N ALA A 296 35.22 -2.93 -8.35
CA ALA A 296 34.01 -3.71 -8.10
C ALA A 296 34.18 -4.56 -6.83
N PHE A 297 33.14 -4.60 -5.97
CA PHE A 297 33.18 -5.32 -4.71
C PHE A 297 31.80 -5.82 -4.29
N MET A 298 31.74 -6.89 -3.52
CA MET A 298 30.50 -7.36 -2.91
C MET A 298 30.10 -6.45 -1.75
N SER A 299 28.83 -6.11 -1.66
CA SER A 299 28.27 -5.30 -0.58
C SER A 299 26.87 -5.76 -0.21
N ASP A 300 26.63 -5.97 1.07
CA ASP A 300 25.29 -6.21 1.61
C ASP A 300 24.54 -4.89 1.72
N ARG A 301 23.74 -4.57 0.71
CA ARG A 301 22.83 -3.42 0.76
C ARG A 301 21.42 -3.85 1.09
N THR A 302 20.82 -3.21 2.07
CA THR A 302 19.36 -3.24 2.25
C THR A 302 18.72 -2.34 1.21
N PRO A 303 17.63 -2.79 0.54
CA PRO A 303 16.89 -1.95 -0.37
C PRO A 303 16.42 -0.67 0.31
N THR A 304 16.65 0.46 -0.31
CA THR A 304 16.13 1.76 0.10
C THR A 304 14.99 2.16 -0.84
N LEU A 305 14.05 2.96 -0.33
CA LEU A 305 13.02 3.53 -1.19
C LEU A 305 13.66 4.36 -2.29
N PRO A 306 13.30 4.13 -3.55
CA PRO A 306 13.76 4.96 -4.65
C PRO A 306 13.15 6.36 -4.56
N GLU A 307 13.84 7.34 -5.09
CA GLU A 307 13.28 8.65 -5.32
C GLU A 307 12.26 8.59 -6.46
N TYR A 308 11.06 9.16 -6.24
CA TYR A 308 10.01 9.19 -7.24
C TYR A 308 10.04 10.50 -8.01
N PHE A 309 10.20 10.41 -9.32
CA PHE A 309 10.16 11.57 -10.20
C PHE A 309 8.76 12.16 -10.34
N TYR A 310 7.74 11.32 -10.23
CA TYR A 310 6.36 11.75 -10.39
C TYR A 310 5.62 11.83 -9.05
N GLN A 311 5.11 13.02 -8.70
CA GLN A 311 4.43 13.30 -7.43
C GLN A 311 2.89 13.40 -7.53
N GLY A 312 2.32 13.28 -8.74
CA GLY A 312 0.88 13.34 -8.98
C GLY A 312 0.11 12.13 -8.45
N THR A 313 -1.19 12.13 -8.67
CA THR A 313 -2.13 11.07 -8.27
C THR A 313 -2.60 10.20 -9.44
N HIS A 314 -2.30 10.60 -10.67
CA HIS A 314 -2.66 9.87 -11.87
C HIS A 314 -1.63 10.12 -12.97
N LEU A 315 -1.23 9.08 -13.68
CA LEU A 315 -0.32 9.13 -14.82
C LEU A 315 -0.99 8.43 -16.02
N SER A 316 -1.05 9.12 -17.15
CA SER A 316 -1.55 8.51 -18.39
C SER A 316 -0.58 7.45 -18.89
N LEU A 317 -1.03 6.21 -18.99
CA LEU A 317 -0.22 5.08 -19.49
C LEU A 317 -0.08 5.07 -21.03
N ILE A 318 -0.65 6.06 -21.73
CA ILE A 318 -0.59 6.15 -23.22
C ILE A 318 0.81 6.58 -23.69
N HIS A 319 1.63 7.16 -22.81
CA HIS A 319 2.92 7.75 -23.14
C HIS A 319 4.12 7.01 -22.54
N ILE A 320 3.93 5.72 -22.15
CA ILE A 320 5.00 4.89 -21.55
C ILE A 320 5.28 3.68 -22.43
#